data_c5524a360414b5b41159a916ae4240b1
#
_entry.id   c5524a360414b5b41159a916ae4240b1
#
_cell.length_a   1.000
_cell.length_b   1.000
_cell.length_c   1.000
_cell.angle_alpha   90.00
_cell.angle_beta   90.00
_cell.angle_gamma   90.00
#
_symmetry.space_group_name_H-M   'P 1'
#
loop_
_entity.id
_entity.type
_entity.pdbx_description
1 polymer ?
#
loop_
_entity_poly.entity_id
_entity_poly.type
_entity_poly.pdbx_seq_one_letter_code
_entity_poly.pdbx_strand_id
1 'polypeptide(L)'
;TAFKEVVARMIVKAWYPLLNYNLNFGPQDQMAKNVKKIYKEHIKDKNITNSNLYRELCDTDNKEIERIMKDFYRYVPYRLLRGFYKKELRGVKDGIINKSIEELASNDNKVFYKINTLKQKIYINENWYNYIRKNQNIIRGWANYNLILFLQNRNPSVPAIPLKLEAPIERNLTVAKKYWNTVIENIPITDIYTGELFNIENYNENGPLSIDHFLPWSFIGHDELWNLVPTFRNVNSSKNDSLPKYDVYIEDFSEIQFKAINFMRSQKNSKKYLQEYLSIDKNLDIKEIMSVNRELNKDKFIRDLKSVINPLYQIAYNQGFNEWTYNISNKDIIIENKELEGSIIIGSNLWEK
;
A
#
# COMPACT_ATOMS: atom_id res chain seq x y z
N THR A 1 -31.21 4.66 0.44
CA THR A 1 -29.99 4.01 -0.07
C THR A 1 -30.26 2.53 -0.26
N ALA A 2 -29.95 1.99 -1.43
CA ALA A 2 -30.08 0.57 -1.70
C ALA A 2 -28.96 -0.24 -1.04
N PHE A 3 -29.21 -1.51 -0.73
CA PHE A 3 -28.16 -2.42 -0.22
C PHE A 3 -26.98 -2.53 -1.21
N LYS A 4 -27.29 -2.57 -2.52
CA LYS A 4 -26.31 -2.61 -3.61
C LYS A 4 -25.33 -1.45 -3.53
N GLU A 5 -25.82 -0.23 -3.31
CA GLU A 5 -25.00 0.98 -3.19
C GLU A 5 -24.07 0.94 -1.97
N VAL A 6 -24.56 0.43 -0.82
CA VAL A 6 -23.76 0.29 0.40
C VAL A 6 -22.63 -0.72 0.19
N VAL A 7 -22.98 -1.90 -0.36
CA VAL A 7 -22.00 -2.96 -0.61
C VAL A 7 -21.00 -2.54 -1.68
N ALA A 8 -21.43 -1.87 -2.74
CA ALA A 8 -20.52 -1.33 -3.76
C ALA A 8 -19.50 -0.39 -3.14
N ARG A 9 -19.91 0.52 -2.25
CA ARG A 9 -18.98 1.41 -1.51
C ARG A 9 -17.98 0.64 -0.64
N MET A 10 -18.41 -0.44 -0.01
CA MET A 10 -17.51 -1.28 0.80
C MET A 10 -16.47 -1.99 -0.06
N ILE A 11 -16.91 -2.57 -1.19
CA ILE A 11 -16.00 -3.22 -2.16
C ILE A 11 -14.98 -2.21 -2.69
N VAL A 12 -15.43 -1.01 -3.11
CA VAL A 12 -14.54 0.07 -3.59
C VAL A 12 -13.47 0.42 -2.55
N LYS A 13 -13.84 0.58 -1.28
CA LYS A 13 -12.88 0.90 -0.22
C LYS A 13 -11.93 -0.24 0.12
N ALA A 14 -12.32 -1.47 -0.11
CA ALA A 14 -11.50 -2.64 0.11
C ALA A 14 -10.63 -3.03 -1.11
N TRP A 15 -10.97 -2.53 -2.31
CA TRP A 15 -10.34 -2.92 -3.56
C TRP A 15 -8.83 -2.71 -3.57
N TYR A 16 -8.43 -1.46 -3.40
CA TYR A 16 -7.02 -1.08 -3.46
C TYR A 16 -6.17 -1.75 -2.34
N PRO A 17 -6.56 -1.71 -1.05
CA PRO A 17 -5.82 -2.38 0.01
C PRO A 17 -5.66 -3.89 -0.18
N LEU A 18 -6.68 -4.55 -0.73
CA LEU A 18 -6.66 -6.00 -0.94
C LEU A 18 -5.85 -6.41 -2.16
N LEU A 19 -5.97 -5.69 -3.28
CA LEU A 19 -5.38 -6.12 -4.53
C LEU A 19 -3.94 -5.66 -4.72
N ASN A 20 -3.57 -4.52 -4.12
CA ASN A 20 -2.22 -3.99 -4.23
C ASN A 20 -1.31 -4.38 -3.05
N TYR A 21 -1.87 -4.57 -1.86
CA TYR A 21 -1.07 -4.85 -0.66
C TYR A 21 -1.44 -6.16 0.04
N ASN A 22 -2.39 -6.91 -0.50
CA ASN A 22 -2.87 -8.17 0.06
C ASN A 22 -3.18 -8.10 1.57
N LEU A 23 -3.71 -6.95 2.04
CA LEU A 23 -3.98 -6.75 3.45
C LEU A 23 -5.00 -7.76 3.97
N ASN A 24 -4.72 -8.31 5.14
CA ASN A 24 -5.61 -9.23 5.83
C ASN A 24 -6.72 -8.47 6.56
N PHE A 25 -7.98 -8.73 6.20
CA PHE A 25 -9.17 -8.18 6.85
C PHE A 25 -9.74 -9.13 7.94
N GLY A 26 -9.13 -10.27 8.13
CA GLY A 26 -9.51 -11.28 9.13
C GLY A 26 -9.92 -12.61 8.50
N PRO A 27 -9.76 -13.73 9.24
CA PRO A 27 -9.97 -15.08 8.70
C PRO A 27 -11.42 -15.40 8.35
N GLN A 28 -12.38 -14.72 8.96
CA GLN A 28 -13.82 -14.89 8.69
C GLN A 28 -14.37 -13.85 7.73
N ASP A 29 -13.53 -12.94 7.21
CA ASP A 29 -13.96 -11.87 6.33
C ASP A 29 -14.09 -12.39 4.90
N GLN A 30 -15.30 -12.33 4.36
CA GLN A 30 -15.58 -12.69 2.97
C GLN A 30 -15.15 -11.60 1.98
N MET A 31 -14.79 -10.40 2.45
CA MET A 31 -14.43 -9.27 1.58
C MET A 31 -13.24 -9.60 0.69
N ALA A 32 -12.15 -10.11 1.27
CA ALA A 32 -10.95 -10.47 0.52
C ALA A 32 -11.25 -11.51 -0.58
N LYS A 33 -11.96 -12.58 -0.22
CA LYS A 33 -12.37 -13.63 -1.16
C LYS A 33 -13.22 -13.08 -2.30
N ASN A 34 -14.21 -12.29 -1.97
CA ASN A 34 -15.18 -11.77 -2.93
C ASN A 34 -14.58 -10.69 -3.85
N VAL A 35 -13.76 -9.78 -3.30
CA VAL A 35 -13.02 -8.78 -4.09
C VAL A 35 -12.07 -9.45 -5.06
N LYS A 36 -11.28 -10.43 -4.59
CA LYS A 36 -10.36 -11.19 -5.45
C LYS A 36 -11.10 -11.94 -6.54
N LYS A 37 -12.28 -12.49 -6.26
CA LYS A 37 -13.11 -13.17 -7.27
C LYS A 37 -13.63 -12.19 -8.32
N ILE A 38 -14.19 -11.05 -7.91
CA ILE A 38 -14.65 -10.00 -8.84
C ILE A 38 -13.49 -9.55 -9.73
N TYR A 39 -12.31 -9.31 -9.16
CA TYR A 39 -11.12 -8.91 -9.90
C TYR A 39 -10.71 -9.95 -10.95
N LYS A 40 -10.53 -11.21 -10.55
CA LYS A 40 -10.03 -12.26 -11.45
C LYS A 40 -10.98 -12.61 -12.59
N GLU A 41 -12.26 -12.66 -12.30
CA GLU A 41 -13.27 -13.19 -13.21
C GLU A 41 -13.98 -12.12 -14.04
N HIS A 42 -14.03 -10.87 -13.57
CA HIS A 42 -14.87 -9.84 -14.16
C HIS A 42 -14.15 -8.51 -14.42
N ILE A 43 -13.68 -7.82 -13.39
CA ILE A 43 -13.06 -6.50 -13.48
C ILE A 43 -11.56 -6.66 -13.38
N LYS A 44 -10.88 -6.94 -14.49
CA LYS A 44 -9.44 -7.27 -14.54
C LYS A 44 -8.51 -6.05 -14.41
N ASP A 45 -9.02 -4.93 -13.90
CA ASP A 45 -8.27 -3.71 -13.63
C ASP A 45 -8.21 -3.43 -12.13
N LYS A 46 -7.04 -3.70 -11.51
CA LYS A 46 -6.82 -3.42 -10.09
C LYS A 46 -6.71 -1.93 -9.76
N ASN A 47 -6.49 -1.10 -10.78
CA ASN A 47 -6.25 0.33 -10.68
C ASN A 47 -7.43 1.17 -11.16
N ILE A 48 -8.54 0.51 -11.44
CA ILE A 48 -9.81 1.18 -11.75
C ILE A 48 -10.10 2.25 -10.69
N THR A 49 -10.48 3.45 -11.13
CA THR A 49 -10.79 4.54 -10.19
C THR A 49 -11.99 4.17 -9.32
N ASN A 50 -11.99 4.67 -8.09
CA ASN A 50 -13.08 4.44 -7.13
C ASN A 50 -14.46 4.78 -7.71
N SER A 51 -14.55 5.84 -8.52
CA SER A 51 -15.80 6.28 -9.15
C SER A 51 -16.26 5.33 -10.25
N ASN A 52 -15.34 4.86 -11.08
CA ASN A 52 -15.64 3.91 -12.15
C ASN A 52 -16.02 2.55 -11.58
N LEU A 53 -15.26 2.03 -10.64
CA LEU A 53 -15.57 0.78 -9.95
C LEU A 53 -16.95 0.83 -9.28
N TYR A 54 -17.24 1.92 -8.56
CA TYR A 54 -18.56 2.10 -7.93
C TYR A 54 -19.69 2.04 -8.97
N ARG A 55 -19.53 2.75 -10.09
CA ARG A 55 -20.53 2.77 -11.16
C ARG A 55 -20.70 1.38 -11.76
N GLU A 56 -19.61 0.71 -12.10
CA GLU A 56 -19.62 -0.63 -12.67
C GLU A 56 -20.31 -1.65 -11.74
N LEU A 57 -20.06 -1.60 -10.44
CA LEU A 57 -20.76 -2.45 -9.47
C LEU A 57 -22.24 -2.11 -9.30
N CYS A 58 -22.61 -0.83 -9.39
CA CYS A 58 -24.02 -0.41 -9.28
C CYS A 58 -24.83 -0.70 -10.53
N ASP A 59 -24.25 -0.55 -11.71
CA ASP A 59 -24.93 -0.65 -13.00
C ASP A 59 -24.76 -2.02 -13.65
N THR A 60 -24.06 -2.95 -13.01
CA THR A 60 -23.76 -4.27 -13.57
C THR A 60 -25.03 -5.11 -13.80
N ASP A 61 -25.10 -5.71 -14.99
CA ASP A 61 -26.06 -6.77 -15.35
C ASP A 61 -25.46 -8.17 -15.18
N ASN A 62 -24.21 -8.25 -14.70
CA ASN A 62 -23.52 -9.51 -14.48
C ASN A 62 -24.08 -10.23 -13.24
N LYS A 63 -24.80 -11.33 -13.48
CA LYS A 63 -25.48 -12.12 -12.44
C LYS A 63 -24.52 -12.66 -11.38
N GLU A 64 -23.26 -12.92 -11.74
CA GLU A 64 -22.28 -13.45 -10.79
C GLU A 64 -21.79 -12.35 -9.84
N ILE A 65 -21.50 -11.15 -10.36
CA ILE A 65 -21.19 -9.97 -9.51
C ILE A 65 -22.36 -9.68 -8.58
N GLU A 66 -23.59 -9.68 -9.11
CA GLU A 66 -24.78 -9.49 -8.27
C GLU A 66 -24.91 -10.54 -7.18
N ARG A 67 -24.63 -11.82 -7.50
CA ARG A 67 -24.66 -12.90 -6.53
C ARG A 67 -23.64 -12.68 -5.43
N ILE A 68 -22.41 -12.33 -5.78
CA ILE A 68 -21.33 -12.01 -4.83
C ILE A 68 -21.74 -10.84 -3.93
N MET A 69 -22.34 -9.79 -4.49
CA MET A 69 -22.79 -8.63 -3.71
C MET A 69 -23.96 -9.00 -2.77
N LYS A 70 -24.87 -9.88 -3.19
CA LYS A 70 -25.98 -10.35 -2.36
C LYS A 70 -25.54 -11.12 -1.12
N ASP A 71 -24.38 -11.77 -1.15
CA ASP A 71 -23.82 -12.44 0.03
C ASP A 71 -23.58 -11.45 1.20
N PHE A 72 -23.25 -10.19 0.88
CA PHE A 72 -23.08 -9.14 1.87
C PHE A 72 -24.42 -8.59 2.43
N TYR A 73 -25.52 -8.67 1.66
CA TYR A 73 -26.83 -8.15 2.10
C TYR A 73 -27.31 -8.85 3.36
N ARG A 74 -26.91 -10.11 3.54
CA ARG A 74 -27.25 -10.92 4.72
C ARG A 74 -26.68 -10.37 6.03
N TYR A 75 -25.59 -9.62 5.97
CA TYR A 75 -24.88 -9.18 7.16
C TYR A 75 -24.78 -7.66 7.30
N VAL A 76 -24.40 -6.98 6.24
CA VAL A 76 -23.98 -5.57 6.27
C VAL A 76 -25.07 -4.65 6.84
N PRO A 77 -26.33 -4.67 6.39
CA PRO A 77 -27.35 -3.74 6.88
C PRO A 77 -27.68 -3.95 8.36
N TYR A 78 -27.46 -5.14 8.89
CA TYR A 78 -27.86 -5.50 10.25
C TYR A 78 -26.74 -5.33 11.29
N ARG A 79 -25.48 -5.53 10.88
CA ARG A 79 -24.33 -5.53 11.80
C ARG A 79 -24.15 -4.22 12.57
N LEU A 80 -24.34 -3.08 11.93
CA LEU A 80 -24.23 -1.77 12.57
C LEU A 80 -25.34 -1.59 13.62
N LEU A 81 -26.57 -1.96 13.28
CA LEU A 81 -27.71 -1.82 14.20
C LEU A 81 -27.65 -2.79 15.39
N ARG A 82 -27.00 -3.93 15.27
CA ARG A 82 -26.80 -4.86 16.38
C ARG A 82 -26.19 -4.18 17.61
N GLY A 83 -25.35 -3.16 17.39
CA GLY A 83 -24.75 -2.38 18.46
C GLY A 83 -25.75 -1.57 19.30
N PHE A 84 -26.86 -1.15 18.70
CA PHE A 84 -27.92 -0.39 19.36
C PHE A 84 -28.83 -1.27 20.21
N TYR A 85 -28.99 -2.55 19.87
CA TYR A 85 -29.93 -3.48 20.46
C TYR A 85 -29.25 -4.64 21.20
N LYS A 86 -28.08 -4.37 21.82
CA LYS A 86 -27.31 -5.44 22.52
C LYS A 86 -28.07 -6.16 23.60
N LYS A 87 -28.96 -5.45 24.32
CA LYS A 87 -29.73 -6.02 25.43
C LYS A 87 -30.88 -6.89 24.89
N GLU A 88 -31.61 -6.37 23.91
CA GLU A 88 -32.78 -6.99 23.29
C GLU A 88 -32.42 -8.25 22.50
N LEU A 89 -31.20 -8.24 21.92
CA LEU A 89 -30.71 -9.37 21.14
C LEU A 89 -29.93 -10.42 21.92
N ARG A 90 -29.87 -10.27 23.25
CA ARG A 90 -29.19 -11.25 24.09
C ARG A 90 -29.94 -12.58 24.08
N GLY A 91 -29.25 -13.66 23.66
CA GLY A 91 -29.85 -15.02 23.58
C GLY A 91 -30.66 -15.27 22.31
N VAL A 92 -30.80 -14.28 21.41
CA VAL A 92 -31.50 -14.50 20.15
C VAL A 92 -30.64 -15.37 19.22
N LYS A 93 -31.24 -16.41 18.63
CA LYS A 93 -30.58 -17.34 17.71
C LYS A 93 -30.16 -16.62 16.42
N ASP A 94 -28.98 -16.97 15.89
CA ASP A 94 -28.42 -16.32 14.66
C ASP A 94 -29.38 -16.40 13.46
N GLY A 95 -30.19 -17.46 13.33
CA GLY A 95 -31.10 -17.62 12.20
C GLY A 95 -32.25 -16.59 12.14
N ILE A 96 -32.61 -15.98 13.27
CA ILE A 96 -33.72 -15.01 13.38
C ILE A 96 -33.22 -13.59 13.70
N ILE A 97 -31.94 -13.42 14.01
CA ILE A 97 -31.39 -12.17 14.56
C ILE A 97 -31.61 -10.98 13.60
N ASN A 98 -31.50 -11.19 12.30
CA ASN A 98 -31.72 -10.13 11.31
C ASN A 98 -33.18 -9.66 11.30
N LYS A 99 -34.12 -10.60 11.39
CA LYS A 99 -35.55 -10.28 11.48
C LYS A 99 -35.85 -9.51 12.76
N SER A 100 -35.31 -9.95 13.90
CA SER A 100 -35.47 -9.24 15.19
C SER A 100 -34.88 -7.82 15.12
N ILE A 101 -33.73 -7.61 14.46
CA ILE A 101 -33.14 -6.27 14.27
C ILE A 101 -34.06 -5.39 13.41
N GLU A 102 -34.62 -5.93 12.32
CA GLU A 102 -35.54 -5.19 11.43
C GLU A 102 -36.81 -4.78 12.19
N GLU A 103 -37.39 -5.67 12.96
CA GLU A 103 -38.58 -5.41 13.81
C GLU A 103 -38.29 -4.33 14.87
N LEU A 104 -37.18 -4.46 15.62
CA LEU A 104 -36.77 -3.48 16.62
C LEU A 104 -36.55 -2.09 15.98
N ALA A 105 -35.81 -2.06 14.88
CA ALA A 105 -35.52 -0.81 14.16
C ALA A 105 -36.78 -0.17 13.56
N SER A 106 -37.77 -0.95 13.14
CA SER A 106 -39.03 -0.44 12.59
C SER A 106 -39.82 0.33 13.64
N ASN A 107 -39.77 -0.11 14.89
CA ASN A 107 -40.50 0.46 16.02
C ASN A 107 -39.71 1.56 16.75
N ASP A 108 -38.42 1.75 16.44
CA ASP A 108 -37.56 2.75 17.08
C ASP A 108 -37.40 4.01 16.20
N ASN A 109 -37.94 5.12 16.66
CA ASN A 109 -37.84 6.40 15.97
C ASN A 109 -36.50 7.12 16.18
N LYS A 110 -35.64 6.60 17.09
CA LYS A 110 -34.32 7.16 17.38
C LYS A 110 -33.18 6.36 16.72
N VAL A 111 -33.47 5.25 16.10
CA VAL A 111 -32.47 4.40 15.45
C VAL A 111 -31.78 5.13 14.30
N PHE A 112 -30.57 4.75 14.02
CA PHE A 112 -29.75 5.31 12.96
C PHE A 112 -30.41 5.21 11.58
N TYR A 113 -30.93 4.02 11.22
CA TYR A 113 -31.71 3.79 10.02
C TYR A 113 -32.70 2.63 10.22
N LYS A 114 -33.78 2.65 9.44
CA LYS A 114 -34.70 1.54 9.30
C LYS A 114 -34.31 0.67 8.12
N ILE A 115 -34.54 -0.64 8.22
CA ILE A 115 -34.26 -1.63 7.19
C ILE A 115 -35.58 -2.02 6.53
N ASN A 116 -35.56 -2.18 5.23
CA ASN A 116 -36.61 -2.83 4.48
C ASN A 116 -36.01 -3.93 3.61
N THR A 117 -36.07 -5.15 4.10
CA THR A 117 -35.45 -6.32 3.45
C THR A 117 -36.11 -6.64 2.13
N LEU A 118 -37.45 -6.48 2.00
CA LEU A 118 -38.18 -6.75 0.77
C LEU A 118 -37.76 -5.82 -0.35
N LYS A 119 -37.55 -4.53 -0.05
CA LYS A 119 -37.09 -3.52 -1.02
C LYS A 119 -35.57 -3.44 -1.11
N GLN A 120 -34.83 -4.19 -0.30
CA GLN A 120 -33.37 -4.13 -0.18
C GLN A 120 -32.84 -2.69 -0.02
N LYS A 121 -33.47 -1.93 0.87
CA LYS A 121 -33.16 -0.52 1.15
C LYS A 121 -33.02 -0.24 2.64
N ILE A 122 -32.17 0.73 2.95
CA ILE A 122 -32.13 1.38 4.25
C ILE A 122 -32.69 2.79 4.14
N TYR A 123 -33.37 3.24 5.20
CA TYR A 123 -33.93 4.59 5.30
C TYR A 123 -33.29 5.26 6.51
N ILE A 124 -32.34 6.17 6.26
CA ILE A 124 -31.64 6.88 7.32
C ILE A 124 -32.60 7.82 8.00
N ASN A 125 -32.59 7.83 9.31
CA ASN A 125 -33.38 8.77 10.11
C ASN A 125 -32.92 10.21 9.83
N GLU A 126 -33.85 11.15 9.70
CA GLU A 126 -33.56 12.53 9.31
C GLU A 126 -32.62 13.24 10.31
N ASN A 127 -32.83 13.05 11.60
CA ASN A 127 -31.96 13.62 12.64
C ASN A 127 -30.51 13.09 12.51
N TRP A 128 -30.35 11.78 12.25
CA TRP A 128 -29.08 11.18 12.01
C TRP A 128 -28.44 11.66 10.69
N TYR A 129 -29.22 11.81 9.64
CA TYR A 129 -28.75 12.33 8.35
C TYR A 129 -28.18 13.74 8.54
N ASN A 130 -28.92 14.64 9.20
CA ASN A 130 -28.50 16.01 9.43
C ASN A 130 -27.27 16.08 10.33
N TYR A 131 -27.21 15.27 11.38
CA TYR A 131 -26.05 15.15 12.27
C TYR A 131 -24.80 14.69 11.51
N ILE A 132 -24.90 13.61 10.73
CA ILE A 132 -23.78 13.06 9.96
C ILE A 132 -23.31 14.06 8.91
N ARG A 133 -24.24 14.68 8.18
CA ARG A 133 -23.90 15.69 7.17
C ARG A 133 -23.10 16.85 7.77
N LYS A 134 -23.51 17.33 8.94
CA LYS A 134 -22.82 18.42 9.65
C LYS A 134 -21.44 18.00 10.18
N ASN A 135 -21.29 16.76 10.62
CA ASN A 135 -20.10 16.26 11.31
C ASN A 135 -19.30 15.26 10.47
N GLN A 136 -19.50 15.21 9.15
CA GLN A 136 -18.95 14.14 8.30
C GLN A 136 -17.42 14.03 8.36
N ASN A 137 -16.69 15.15 8.48
CA ASN A 137 -15.23 15.13 8.53
C ASN A 137 -14.71 14.45 9.81
N ILE A 138 -15.35 14.76 10.95
CA ILE A 138 -15.01 14.16 12.24
C ILE A 138 -15.35 12.66 12.22
N ILE A 139 -16.53 12.29 11.71
CA ILE A 139 -16.98 10.90 11.63
C ILE A 139 -16.09 10.09 10.68
N ARG A 140 -15.70 10.65 9.54
CA ARG A 140 -14.76 10.01 8.60
C ARG A 140 -13.38 9.84 9.23
N GLY A 141 -12.86 10.86 9.89
CA GLY A 141 -11.58 10.78 10.60
C GLY A 141 -11.59 9.69 11.66
N TRP A 142 -12.63 9.62 12.48
CA TRP A 142 -12.82 8.58 13.49
C TRP A 142 -12.94 7.17 12.86
N ALA A 143 -13.74 7.03 11.80
CA ALA A 143 -13.91 5.75 11.12
C ALA A 143 -12.59 5.27 10.48
N ASN A 144 -11.86 6.17 9.79
CA ASN A 144 -10.56 5.85 9.20
C ASN A 144 -9.53 5.46 10.27
N TYR A 145 -9.46 6.19 11.38
CA TYR A 145 -8.57 5.85 12.50
C TYR A 145 -8.84 4.44 13.03
N ASN A 146 -10.12 4.10 13.27
CA ASN A 146 -10.49 2.76 13.74
C ASN A 146 -10.21 1.67 12.69
N LEU A 147 -10.39 1.97 11.40
CA LEU A 147 -10.03 1.06 10.32
C LEU A 147 -8.52 0.80 10.30
N ILE A 148 -7.70 1.85 10.46
CA ILE A 148 -6.23 1.73 10.55
C ILE A 148 -5.84 0.82 11.72
N LEU A 149 -6.38 1.07 12.92
CA LEU A 149 -6.10 0.24 14.10
C LEU A 149 -6.52 -1.23 13.87
N PHE A 150 -7.70 -1.44 13.29
CA PHE A 150 -8.19 -2.79 12.97
C PHE A 150 -7.24 -3.51 12.01
N LEU A 151 -6.86 -2.84 10.91
CA LEU A 151 -5.97 -3.42 9.92
C LEU A 151 -4.55 -3.61 10.47
N GLN A 152 -4.02 -2.68 11.26
CA GLN A 152 -2.71 -2.83 11.88
C GLN A 152 -2.65 -4.06 12.81
N ASN A 153 -3.70 -4.30 13.59
CA ASN A 153 -3.80 -5.50 14.43
C ASN A 153 -3.87 -6.81 13.62
N ARG A 154 -4.39 -6.75 12.39
CA ARG A 154 -4.48 -7.91 11.48
C ARG A 154 -3.23 -8.10 10.62
N ASN A 155 -2.45 -7.05 10.47
CA ASN A 155 -1.25 -6.99 9.65
C ASN A 155 -0.07 -6.41 10.46
N PRO A 156 0.34 -7.03 11.58
CA PRO A 156 1.31 -6.44 12.50
C PRO A 156 2.68 -6.18 11.87
N SER A 157 3.04 -6.96 10.86
CA SER A 157 4.33 -6.85 10.16
C SER A 157 4.26 -5.96 8.92
N VAL A 158 3.10 -5.40 8.56
CA VAL A 158 2.96 -4.53 7.39
C VAL A 158 3.19 -3.08 7.80
N PRO A 159 4.22 -2.39 7.27
CA PRO A 159 4.45 -0.98 7.56
C PRO A 159 3.44 -0.08 6.85
N ALA A 160 3.29 1.14 7.37
CA ALA A 160 2.58 2.24 6.72
C ALA A 160 1.14 1.93 6.27
N ILE A 161 0.37 1.20 7.07
CA ILE A 161 -1.04 0.86 6.79
C ILE A 161 -1.87 2.09 6.33
N PRO A 162 -1.74 3.30 6.94
CA PRO A 162 -2.50 4.46 6.49
C PRO A 162 -2.32 4.80 5.01
N LEU A 163 -1.10 4.64 4.48
CA LEU A 163 -0.76 4.94 3.09
C LEU A 163 -1.24 3.86 2.09
N LYS A 164 -1.68 2.71 2.61
CA LYS A 164 -2.14 1.56 1.81
C LYS A 164 -3.66 1.48 1.68
N LEU A 165 -4.39 2.42 2.27
CA LEU A 165 -5.86 2.41 2.23
C LEU A 165 -6.44 3.02 0.97
N GLU A 166 -5.72 3.94 0.34
CA GLU A 166 -6.15 4.63 -0.89
C GLU A 166 -4.96 4.77 -1.83
N ALA A 167 -5.23 4.75 -3.15
CA ALA A 167 -4.20 5.01 -4.14
C ALA A 167 -3.59 6.41 -3.91
N PRO A 168 -2.27 6.56 -3.99
CA PRO A 168 -1.64 7.87 -3.87
C PRO A 168 -2.11 8.78 -5.01
N ILE A 169 -2.39 10.04 -4.68
CA ILE A 169 -2.85 11.03 -5.67
C ILE A 169 -1.71 11.37 -6.62
N GLU A 170 -0.50 11.58 -6.08
CA GLU A 170 0.73 11.86 -6.83
C GLU A 170 1.94 11.38 -6.04
N ARG A 171 2.97 10.92 -6.76
CA ARG A 171 4.31 10.66 -6.21
C ARG A 171 5.27 11.72 -6.71
N ASN A 172 6.08 12.26 -5.80
CA ASN A 172 7.03 13.31 -6.15
C ASN A 172 8.46 12.93 -5.75
N LEU A 173 9.19 12.35 -6.69
CA LEU A 173 10.60 12.00 -6.52
C LEU A 173 11.57 13.14 -6.89
N THR A 174 11.10 14.38 -7.05
CA THR A 174 11.94 15.52 -7.44
C THR A 174 13.10 15.75 -6.47
N VAL A 175 12.88 15.57 -5.18
CA VAL A 175 13.93 15.71 -4.15
C VAL A 175 14.99 14.63 -4.32
N ALA A 176 14.58 13.38 -4.48
CA ALA A 176 15.48 12.24 -4.70
C ALA A 176 16.24 12.37 -6.02
N LYS A 177 15.59 12.77 -7.11
CA LYS A 177 16.25 13.03 -8.39
C LYS A 177 17.30 14.12 -8.26
N LYS A 178 17.00 15.22 -7.57
CA LYS A 178 17.98 16.29 -7.33
C LYS A 178 19.17 15.82 -6.50
N TYR A 179 18.92 15.03 -5.47
CA TYR A 179 19.95 14.43 -4.63
C TYR A 179 20.90 13.56 -5.48
N TRP A 180 20.35 12.58 -6.19
CA TRP A 180 21.14 11.64 -6.96
C TRP A 180 21.83 12.28 -8.19
N ASN A 181 21.19 13.24 -8.87
CA ASN A 181 21.88 14.02 -9.92
C ASN A 181 23.12 14.73 -9.36
N THR A 182 22.98 15.39 -8.20
CA THR A 182 24.12 16.05 -7.56
C THR A 182 25.25 15.07 -7.23
N VAL A 183 24.91 13.85 -6.79
CA VAL A 183 25.90 12.81 -6.50
C VAL A 183 26.60 12.35 -7.80
N ILE A 184 25.82 11.98 -8.83
CA ILE A 184 26.32 11.45 -10.11
C ILE A 184 27.22 12.45 -10.83
N GLU A 185 26.88 13.74 -10.77
CA GLU A 185 27.66 14.81 -11.43
C GLU A 185 29.05 15.04 -10.77
N ASN A 186 29.23 14.63 -9.52
CA ASN A 186 30.42 14.96 -8.75
C ASN A 186 31.30 13.77 -8.34
N ILE A 187 30.71 12.57 -8.23
CA ILE A 187 31.47 11.36 -7.89
C ILE A 187 31.09 10.19 -8.81
N PRO A 188 32.07 9.36 -9.22
CA PRO A 188 31.79 8.19 -10.03
C PRO A 188 31.02 7.14 -9.23
N ILE A 189 29.81 6.87 -9.65
CA ILE A 189 28.98 5.79 -9.14
C ILE A 189 28.39 4.98 -10.29
N THR A 190 28.10 3.73 -10.01
CA THR A 190 27.50 2.80 -10.97
C THR A 190 26.08 2.43 -10.55
N ASP A 191 25.26 2.05 -11.50
CA ASP A 191 23.99 1.38 -11.24
C ASP A 191 24.25 0.04 -10.54
N ILE A 192 23.62 -0.18 -9.41
CA ILE A 192 23.82 -1.39 -8.60
C ILE A 192 23.33 -2.67 -9.28
N TYR A 193 22.46 -2.56 -10.27
CA TYR A 193 21.85 -3.70 -10.97
C TYR A 193 22.65 -4.13 -12.20
N THR A 194 23.20 -3.18 -12.95
CA THR A 194 23.95 -3.44 -14.18
C THR A 194 25.46 -3.35 -13.99
N GLY A 195 25.94 -2.65 -12.95
CA GLY A 195 27.35 -2.30 -12.76
C GLY A 195 27.85 -1.17 -13.66
N GLU A 196 27.01 -0.60 -14.51
CA GLU A 196 27.38 0.42 -15.49
C GLU A 196 27.39 1.83 -14.91
N LEU A 197 28.29 2.69 -15.43
CA LEU A 197 28.35 4.10 -15.06
C LEU A 197 27.19 4.89 -15.66
N PHE A 198 26.73 5.92 -14.96
CA PHE A 198 25.73 6.86 -15.45
C PHE A 198 26.37 7.88 -16.42
N ASN A 199 26.42 7.54 -17.71
CA ASN A 199 26.96 8.37 -18.79
C ASN A 199 26.02 8.35 -19.99
N ILE A 200 26.29 9.20 -20.99
CA ILE A 200 25.45 9.37 -22.19
C ILE A 200 25.31 8.06 -22.97
N GLU A 201 26.39 7.28 -23.08
CA GLU A 201 26.39 6.01 -23.80
C GLU A 201 25.42 5.02 -23.17
N ASN A 202 25.53 4.79 -21.86
CA ASN A 202 24.69 3.88 -21.12
C ASN A 202 23.24 4.38 -20.99
N TYR A 203 23.02 5.71 -20.99
CA TYR A 203 21.66 6.26 -21.07
C TYR A 203 20.98 5.98 -22.42
N ASN A 204 21.74 5.96 -23.52
CA ASN A 204 21.20 5.61 -24.83
C ASN A 204 20.82 4.13 -24.90
N GLU A 205 21.54 3.27 -24.21
CA GLU A 205 21.29 1.82 -24.23
C GLU A 205 20.19 1.42 -23.23
N ASN A 206 20.27 1.89 -21.98
CA ASN A 206 19.43 1.42 -20.86
C ASN A 206 18.34 2.42 -20.48
N GLY A 207 18.20 3.53 -21.20
CA GLY A 207 17.25 4.59 -20.94
C GLY A 207 17.76 5.64 -19.95
N PRO A 208 17.04 6.77 -19.80
CA PRO A 208 17.45 7.87 -18.95
C PRO A 208 17.45 7.48 -17.46
N LEU A 209 18.09 8.35 -16.64
CA LEU A 209 18.12 8.18 -15.19
C LEU A 209 16.72 8.04 -14.60
N SER A 210 16.55 7.02 -13.82
CA SER A 210 15.39 6.74 -12.99
C SER A 210 15.79 6.59 -11.52
N ILE A 211 14.85 6.70 -10.62
CA ILE A 211 15.04 6.43 -9.19
C ILE A 211 14.21 5.22 -8.82
N ASP A 212 14.88 4.19 -8.33
CA ASP A 212 14.27 2.96 -7.87
C ASP A 212 14.17 2.88 -6.34
N HIS A 213 13.19 2.12 -5.86
CA HIS A 213 13.07 1.73 -4.47
C HIS A 213 13.69 0.35 -4.27
N PHE A 214 14.76 0.25 -3.48
CA PHE A 214 15.37 -1.05 -3.17
C PHE A 214 14.35 -2.01 -2.55
N LEU A 215 13.69 -1.60 -1.48
CA LEU A 215 12.46 -2.25 -1.01
C LEU A 215 11.28 -1.63 -1.76
N PRO A 216 10.44 -2.41 -2.45
CA PRO A 216 9.36 -1.89 -3.28
C PRO A 216 8.49 -0.87 -2.55
N TRP A 217 8.12 0.21 -3.25
CA TRP A 217 7.26 1.24 -2.68
C TRP A 217 5.92 0.68 -2.20
N SER A 218 5.36 -0.28 -2.93
CA SER A 218 4.13 -0.98 -2.57
C SER A 218 4.23 -1.70 -1.22
N PHE A 219 5.45 -2.06 -0.79
CA PHE A 219 5.70 -2.61 0.54
C PHE A 219 5.95 -1.51 1.57
N ILE A 220 6.93 -0.61 1.33
CA ILE A 220 7.41 0.33 2.32
C ILE A 220 6.48 1.54 2.51
N GLY A 221 5.91 2.08 1.43
CA GLY A 221 4.93 3.17 1.44
C GLY A 221 5.50 4.57 1.66
N HIS A 222 6.81 4.78 1.47
CA HIS A 222 7.46 6.08 1.57
C HIS A 222 8.60 6.23 0.57
N ASP A 223 9.07 7.48 0.34
CA ASP A 223 10.10 7.85 -0.63
C ASP A 223 11.37 8.37 0.07
N GLU A 224 11.76 7.81 1.22
CA GLU A 224 12.98 8.22 1.94
C GLU A 224 14.25 7.79 1.21
N LEU A 225 15.26 8.68 1.17
CA LEU A 225 16.49 8.53 0.39
C LEU A 225 17.28 7.26 0.70
N TRP A 226 17.23 6.78 1.93
CA TRP A 226 17.94 5.56 2.33
C TRP A 226 17.42 4.28 1.65
N ASN A 227 16.22 4.32 1.07
CA ASN A 227 15.64 3.23 0.29
C ASN A 227 15.68 3.48 -1.23
N LEU A 228 16.17 4.65 -1.66
CA LEU A 228 16.15 5.08 -3.05
C LEU A 228 17.55 5.01 -3.66
N VAL A 229 17.65 4.45 -4.87
CA VAL A 229 18.90 4.38 -5.64
C VAL A 229 18.69 4.86 -7.06
N PRO A 230 19.73 5.44 -7.68
CA PRO A 230 19.70 5.75 -9.11
C PRO A 230 19.83 4.45 -9.90
N THR A 231 19.11 4.36 -11.00
CA THR A 231 19.21 3.28 -11.98
C THR A 231 18.78 3.78 -13.36
N PHE A 232 18.84 2.94 -14.37
CA PHE A 232 18.31 3.24 -15.69
C PHE A 232 16.81 2.95 -15.77
N ARG A 233 16.09 3.71 -16.60
CA ARG A 233 14.63 3.56 -16.74
C ARG A 233 14.21 2.13 -17.10
N ASN A 234 14.90 1.53 -18.06
CA ASN A 234 14.55 0.19 -18.54
C ASN A 234 14.79 -0.87 -17.45
N VAL A 235 15.85 -0.70 -16.66
CA VAL A 235 16.17 -1.57 -15.50
C VAL A 235 15.11 -1.42 -14.42
N ASN A 236 14.75 -0.18 -14.05
CA ASN A 236 13.71 0.10 -13.07
C ASN A 236 12.35 -0.47 -13.50
N SER A 237 11.96 -0.26 -14.76
CA SER A 237 10.71 -0.80 -15.31
C SER A 237 10.69 -2.33 -15.25
N SER A 238 11.83 -2.96 -15.48
CA SER A 238 11.96 -4.40 -15.45
C SER A 238 11.88 -4.99 -14.04
N LYS A 239 12.51 -4.33 -13.06
CA LYS A 239 12.42 -4.71 -11.64
C LYS A 239 11.03 -4.48 -11.07
N ASN A 240 10.42 -3.33 -11.42
CA ASN A 240 9.07 -2.99 -10.99
C ASN A 240 8.86 -3.15 -9.45
N ASP A 241 7.80 -3.81 -9.01
CA ASP A 241 7.48 -4.06 -7.59
C ASP A 241 8.21 -5.30 -7.02
N SER A 242 9.23 -5.83 -7.69
CA SER A 242 9.98 -6.99 -7.21
C SER A 242 11.08 -6.59 -6.23
N LEU A 243 11.44 -7.52 -5.35
CA LEU A 243 12.59 -7.39 -4.47
C LEU A 243 13.88 -7.69 -5.25
N PRO A 244 14.89 -6.83 -5.23
CA PRO A 244 16.20 -7.21 -5.77
C PRO A 244 16.78 -8.34 -4.92
N LYS A 245 17.36 -9.38 -5.53
CA LYS A 245 17.92 -10.52 -4.81
C LYS A 245 18.92 -10.04 -3.76
N TYR A 246 18.62 -10.26 -2.49
CA TYR A 246 19.31 -9.63 -1.35
C TYR A 246 20.83 -9.83 -1.39
N ASP A 247 21.26 -11.09 -1.47
CA ASP A 247 22.68 -11.45 -1.39
C ASP A 247 23.50 -10.95 -2.60
N VAL A 248 22.83 -10.61 -3.70
CA VAL A 248 23.48 -10.08 -4.91
C VAL A 248 23.69 -8.57 -4.81
N TYR A 249 22.71 -7.82 -4.31
CA TYR A 249 22.68 -6.37 -4.46
C TYR A 249 22.89 -5.58 -3.17
N ILE A 250 22.80 -6.20 -2.00
CA ILE A 250 22.84 -5.47 -0.72
C ILE A 250 24.19 -4.79 -0.43
N GLU A 251 25.30 -5.39 -0.89
CA GLU A 251 26.62 -4.79 -0.70
C GLU A 251 26.76 -3.51 -1.54
N ASP A 252 26.46 -3.60 -2.85
CA ASP A 252 26.54 -2.46 -3.76
C ASP A 252 25.55 -1.37 -3.39
N PHE A 253 24.33 -1.76 -2.98
CA PHE A 253 23.33 -0.85 -2.45
C PHE A 253 23.86 -0.07 -1.23
N SER A 254 24.43 -0.77 -0.27
CA SER A 254 24.92 -0.15 0.97
C SER A 254 26.14 0.75 0.71
N GLU A 255 26.99 0.34 -0.23
CA GLU A 255 28.17 1.10 -0.66
C GLU A 255 27.80 2.41 -1.36
N ILE A 256 26.83 2.37 -2.29
CA ILE A 256 26.39 3.58 -3.01
C ILE A 256 25.68 4.56 -2.06
N GLN A 257 24.91 4.06 -1.10
CA GLN A 257 24.27 4.88 -0.07
C GLN A 257 25.32 5.57 0.80
N PHE A 258 26.36 4.85 1.23
CA PHE A 258 27.47 5.44 1.99
C PHE A 258 28.20 6.51 1.17
N LYS A 259 28.58 6.23 -0.08
CA LYS A 259 29.26 7.19 -0.95
C LYS A 259 28.45 8.47 -1.12
N ALA A 260 27.15 8.32 -1.37
CA ALA A 260 26.24 9.43 -1.56
C ALA A 260 26.09 10.32 -0.32
N ILE A 261 25.83 9.73 0.84
CA ILE A 261 25.68 10.50 2.09
C ILE A 261 27.01 11.15 2.50
N ASN A 262 28.13 10.46 2.37
CA ASN A 262 29.44 10.99 2.73
C ASN A 262 29.83 12.20 1.86
N PHE A 263 29.53 12.14 0.56
CA PHE A 263 29.71 13.28 -0.35
C PHE A 263 28.75 14.42 0.00
N MET A 264 27.47 14.11 0.19
CA MET A 264 26.43 15.13 0.44
C MET A 264 26.63 15.90 1.74
N ARG A 265 27.32 15.33 2.75
CA ARG A 265 27.66 16.04 4.01
C ARG A 265 28.43 17.33 3.77
N SER A 266 29.29 17.36 2.78
CA SER A 266 30.12 18.53 2.43
C SER A 266 29.37 19.59 1.60
N GLN A 267 28.16 19.27 1.10
CA GLN A 267 27.43 20.15 0.22
C GLN A 267 26.60 21.20 0.98
N LYS A 268 26.51 22.41 0.41
CA LYS A 268 25.62 23.47 0.93
C LYS A 268 24.16 23.00 0.88
N ASN A 269 23.39 23.31 1.92
CA ASN A 269 21.96 23.01 2.03
C ASN A 269 21.62 21.49 2.02
N SER A 270 22.57 20.63 2.36
CA SER A 270 22.38 19.17 2.40
C SER A 270 21.57 18.68 3.59
N LYS A 271 21.44 19.50 4.65
CA LYS A 271 20.79 19.11 5.92
C LYS A 271 19.46 18.39 5.73
N LYS A 272 18.60 18.87 4.81
CA LYS A 272 17.29 18.27 4.53
C LYS A 272 17.38 16.83 3.99
N TYR A 273 18.42 16.51 3.22
CA TYR A 273 18.66 15.16 2.70
C TYR A 273 19.20 14.25 3.78
N LEU A 274 20.12 14.76 4.61
CA LEU A 274 20.73 13.98 5.68
C LEU A 274 19.71 13.61 6.77
N GLN A 275 18.69 14.44 6.98
CA GLN A 275 17.63 14.16 7.93
C GLN A 275 16.84 12.88 7.62
N GLU A 276 16.69 12.50 6.35
CA GLU A 276 15.99 11.28 5.95
C GLU A 276 16.76 10.02 6.40
N TYR A 277 18.08 10.08 6.49
CA TYR A 277 18.90 8.97 6.97
C TYR A 277 18.85 8.77 8.49
N LEU A 278 18.34 9.75 9.25
CA LEU A 278 18.17 9.60 10.71
C LEU A 278 17.08 8.63 11.10
N SER A 279 16.18 8.30 10.16
CA SER A 279 15.14 7.29 10.38
C SER A 279 15.71 5.85 10.36
N ILE A 280 16.92 5.64 9.81
CA ILE A 280 17.56 4.33 9.73
C ILE A 280 17.97 3.85 11.12
N ASP A 281 18.64 4.70 11.87
CA ASP A 281 19.09 4.38 13.22
C ASP A 281 18.95 5.60 14.13
N LYS A 282 18.19 5.44 15.22
CA LYS A 282 18.08 6.45 16.28
C LYS A 282 19.39 6.72 17.00
N ASN A 283 20.34 5.81 16.88
CA ASN A 283 21.68 5.93 17.46
C ASN A 283 22.70 6.53 16.47
N LEU A 284 22.35 6.74 15.19
CA LEU A 284 23.12 7.62 14.33
C LEU A 284 23.07 9.00 14.96
N ASP A 285 24.15 9.37 15.66
CA ASP A 285 24.26 10.70 16.26
C ASP A 285 24.07 11.74 15.15
N ILE A 286 22.97 12.49 15.24
CA ILE A 286 22.66 13.59 14.31
C ILE A 286 23.89 14.48 14.11
N LYS A 287 24.68 14.69 15.18
CA LYS A 287 25.94 15.43 15.14
C LYS A 287 27.02 14.73 14.30
N GLU A 288 27.03 13.41 14.26
CA GLU A 288 28.00 12.63 13.46
C GLU A 288 27.70 12.75 11.97
N ILE A 289 26.44 12.58 11.57
CA ILE A 289 26.04 12.71 10.16
C ILE A 289 26.15 14.16 9.66
N MET A 290 25.83 15.15 10.49
CA MET A 290 25.83 16.56 10.10
C MET A 290 27.14 17.29 10.36
N SER A 291 28.10 16.69 11.06
CA SER A 291 29.41 17.30 11.34
C SER A 291 30.39 17.01 10.21
N VAL A 292 30.70 18.03 9.40
CA VAL A 292 31.68 17.92 8.32
C VAL A 292 33.07 17.56 8.83
N ASN A 293 33.36 17.86 10.08
CA ASN A 293 34.68 17.65 10.71
C ASN A 293 34.87 16.25 11.31
N ARG A 294 33.86 15.39 11.31
CA ARG A 294 33.96 13.98 11.71
C ARG A 294 33.85 13.08 10.50
N GLU A 295 34.77 12.15 10.39
CA GLU A 295 34.69 11.08 9.39
C GLU A 295 33.49 10.20 9.69
N LEU A 296 32.66 9.95 8.70
CA LEU A 296 31.55 8.99 8.83
C LEU A 296 32.14 7.57 8.82
N ASN A 297 31.91 6.81 9.88
CA ASN A 297 32.38 5.44 9.94
C ASN A 297 31.61 4.55 8.95
N LYS A 298 32.28 4.13 7.88
CA LYS A 298 31.69 3.34 6.80
C LYS A 298 31.08 2.03 7.29
N ASP A 299 31.84 1.26 8.06
CA ASP A 299 31.41 -0.07 8.51
C ASP A 299 30.20 0.01 9.44
N LYS A 300 30.19 1.04 10.31
CA LYS A 300 29.04 1.31 11.16
C LYS A 300 27.81 1.68 10.33
N PHE A 301 27.93 2.62 9.39
CA PHE A 301 26.82 3.05 8.55
C PHE A 301 26.23 1.88 7.75
N ILE A 302 27.07 1.09 7.08
CA ILE A 302 26.63 -0.06 6.29
C ILE A 302 25.92 -1.08 7.17
N ARG A 303 26.47 -1.39 8.35
CA ARG A 303 25.84 -2.31 9.30
C ARG A 303 24.48 -1.80 9.77
N ASP A 304 24.39 -0.52 10.11
CA ASP A 304 23.14 0.09 10.59
C ASP A 304 22.07 0.12 9.47
N LEU A 305 22.46 0.47 8.24
CA LEU A 305 21.57 0.41 7.07
C LEU A 305 21.05 -1.03 6.84
N LYS A 306 21.93 -2.01 6.82
CA LYS A 306 21.54 -3.42 6.65
C LYS A 306 20.67 -3.92 7.79
N SER A 307 20.85 -3.43 9.02
CA SER A 307 20.02 -3.80 10.16
C SER A 307 18.57 -3.35 10.02
N VAL A 308 18.30 -2.31 9.24
CA VAL A 308 16.96 -1.85 8.89
C VAL A 308 16.42 -2.56 7.66
N ILE A 309 17.23 -2.68 6.61
CA ILE A 309 16.80 -3.27 5.32
C ILE A 309 16.46 -4.76 5.47
N ASN A 310 17.33 -5.54 6.13
CA ASN A 310 17.18 -7.00 6.18
C ASN A 310 15.85 -7.46 6.81
N PRO A 311 15.41 -6.99 7.99
CA PRO A 311 14.12 -7.39 8.53
C PRO A 311 12.96 -7.00 7.62
N LEU A 312 12.99 -5.82 7.02
CA LEU A 312 11.96 -5.34 6.10
C LEU A 312 11.92 -6.18 4.82
N TYR A 313 13.09 -6.53 4.28
CA TYR A 313 13.20 -7.42 3.13
C TYR A 313 12.57 -8.79 3.42
N GLN A 314 12.90 -9.42 4.57
CA GLN A 314 12.35 -10.72 4.96
C GLN A 314 10.82 -10.66 5.11
N ILE A 315 10.30 -9.57 5.67
CA ILE A 315 8.85 -9.37 5.79
C ILE A 315 8.20 -9.26 4.40
N ALA A 316 8.77 -8.46 3.50
CA ALA A 316 8.27 -8.31 2.13
C ALA A 316 8.30 -9.66 1.38
N TYR A 317 9.39 -10.39 1.47
CA TYR A 317 9.54 -11.72 0.89
C TYR A 317 8.47 -12.70 1.41
N ASN A 318 8.24 -12.72 2.71
CA ASN A 318 7.21 -13.56 3.34
C ASN A 318 5.77 -13.13 2.98
N GLN A 319 5.57 -11.88 2.54
CA GLN A 319 4.29 -11.39 2.01
C GLN A 319 4.06 -11.75 0.53
N GLY A 320 5.04 -12.38 -0.12
CA GLY A 320 4.91 -12.86 -1.49
C GLY A 320 5.42 -11.90 -2.55
N PHE A 321 6.27 -10.91 -2.19
CA PHE A 321 7.01 -10.14 -3.18
C PHE A 321 8.05 -11.04 -3.84
N ASN A 322 8.08 -11.06 -5.18
CA ASN A 322 9.00 -11.89 -5.94
C ASN A 322 10.43 -11.33 -5.89
N GLU A 323 11.42 -12.21 -5.83
CA GLU A 323 12.81 -11.80 -6.04
C GLU A 323 13.09 -11.55 -7.53
N TRP A 324 13.97 -10.59 -7.79
CA TRP A 324 14.38 -10.20 -9.12
C TRP A 324 15.90 -10.05 -9.20
N THR A 325 16.44 -10.48 -10.34
CA THR A 325 17.86 -10.32 -10.69
C THR A 325 17.96 -9.82 -12.11
N TYR A 326 18.78 -8.81 -12.38
CA TYR A 326 19.08 -8.35 -13.72
C TYR A 326 20.00 -9.33 -14.43
N ASN A 327 19.59 -9.81 -15.62
CA ASN A 327 20.41 -10.72 -16.42
C ASN A 327 20.99 -9.95 -17.61
N ILE A 328 22.31 -9.71 -17.58
CA ILE A 328 23.03 -8.96 -18.61
C ILE A 328 23.10 -9.73 -19.93
N SER A 329 23.16 -11.07 -19.89
CA SER A 329 23.44 -11.90 -21.08
C SER A 329 22.29 -11.95 -22.10
N ASN A 330 21.05 -11.69 -21.70
CA ASN A 330 19.89 -11.75 -22.59
C ASN A 330 19.02 -10.49 -22.58
N LYS A 331 19.38 -9.42 -21.82
CA LYS A 331 18.49 -8.29 -21.49
C LYS A 331 17.11 -8.73 -20.95
N ASP A 332 17.02 -9.98 -20.53
CA ASP A 332 15.80 -10.60 -19.99
C ASP A 332 15.83 -10.61 -18.47
N ILE A 333 14.66 -10.45 -17.91
CA ILE A 333 14.44 -10.42 -16.47
C ILE A 333 14.11 -11.82 -16.01
N ILE A 334 14.89 -12.37 -15.09
CA ILE A 334 14.51 -13.57 -14.38
C ILE A 334 13.74 -13.18 -13.13
N ILE A 335 12.44 -13.38 -13.16
CA ILE A 335 11.58 -13.30 -11.98
C ILE A 335 11.49 -14.71 -11.41
N GLU A 336 12.17 -14.96 -10.30
CA GLU A 336 11.97 -16.20 -9.57
C GLU A 336 10.59 -16.16 -8.89
N ASN A 337 9.60 -16.76 -9.56
CA ASN A 337 8.27 -16.90 -8.98
C ASN A 337 8.33 -17.96 -7.88
N LYS A 338 8.13 -17.55 -6.64
CA LYS A 338 7.71 -18.46 -5.59
C LYS A 338 6.23 -18.74 -5.82
N GLU A 339 5.88 -19.90 -6.29
CA GLU A 339 4.50 -20.40 -6.25
C GLU A 339 4.10 -20.55 -4.78
N LEU A 340 3.60 -19.49 -4.21
CA LEU A 340 2.77 -19.58 -3.02
C LEU A 340 1.38 -19.91 -3.52
N GLU A 341 0.89 -21.11 -3.22
CA GLU A 341 -0.52 -21.46 -3.43
C GLU A 341 -1.39 -20.31 -2.86
N GLY A 342 -2.03 -19.56 -3.74
CA GLY A 342 -2.92 -18.45 -3.39
C GLY A 342 -2.38 -17.03 -3.54
N SER A 343 -1.14 -16.81 -4.00
CA SER A 343 -0.61 -15.45 -4.23
C SER A 343 -1.02 -14.90 -5.59
N ILE A 344 -1.56 -13.69 -5.57
CA ILE A 344 -1.81 -12.89 -6.77
C ILE A 344 -0.48 -12.30 -7.20
N ILE A 345 -0.07 -12.55 -8.43
CA ILE A 345 1.03 -11.83 -9.08
C ILE A 345 0.66 -10.36 -9.09
N ILE A 346 1.40 -9.54 -8.36
CA ILE A 346 1.29 -8.09 -8.42
C ILE A 346 2.03 -7.67 -9.69
N GLY A 347 1.32 -7.72 -10.81
CA GLY A 347 1.83 -7.29 -12.10
C GLY A 347 1.78 -5.77 -12.25
N SER A 348 2.76 -5.31 -12.89
CA SER A 348 3.28 -4.02 -13.29
C SER A 348 2.35 -3.06 -14.05
N ASN A 349 2.84 -1.86 -14.15
CA ASN A 349 2.49 -0.71 -15.00
C ASN A 349 1.47 0.26 -14.43
N LEU A 350 1.96 1.18 -13.57
CA LEU A 350 1.13 2.31 -13.15
C LEU A 350 1.84 3.63 -12.91
N TRP A 351 3.00 3.85 -13.48
CA TRP A 351 3.71 5.12 -13.21
C TRP A 351 4.36 5.74 -14.45
N GLU A 352 3.67 5.62 -15.61
CA GLU A 352 3.94 6.50 -16.74
C GLU A 352 2.75 7.42 -16.96
N LYS A 353 2.79 8.58 -16.32
CA LYS A 353 2.33 9.88 -16.85
C LYS A 353 2.82 10.98 -15.93
#